data_dfb515d16a981d9f3f3b19de50e125e0
#
_entry.id   dfb515d16a981d9f3f3b19de50e125e0
#
_cell.length_a   1.000
_cell.length_b   1.000
_cell.length_c   1.000
_cell.angle_alpha   90.00
_cell.angle_beta   90.00
_cell.angle_gamma   90.00
#
_symmetry.space_group_name_H-M   'P 1'
#
loop_
_entity.id
_entity.type
_entity.pdbx_description
1 polymer ?
#
loop_
_entity_poly.entity_id
_entity_poly.type
_entity_poly.pdbx_seq_one_letter_code
_entity_poly.pdbx_strand_id
1 'polypeptide(L)'
;MTHDTGLRRGLNARHIRFMALGSAIGTGLFYGSASAILMAGPAVLLAYLVAGAAVYMVMRALGEMAVHEPVSGSFGHYASSYLGPLAGFVTGWTYAFEMIIVCLADVTAFGIYMGFWFPDVPRWIWVLSIVLFIGGLNLCHVKVFGELEFWLSLVKVGAIVAMILAGLGIMFFGFSLGGAATSATGVHNLWQHGGFLPNGWAGLVASLSVVVFAFGGIEIIGITAGEAQDPQRVIPRAINAVPLRILLFYVLTLFVLMAIFPWQQIGSNGSPFVQIFDGLGIESAAAILNVVVITAAISAINSDIFGAGRMLYGMARQGQAPVGFSRVSRHGVPWMTVLLMAVALLLGVALNYLIPQSVFLLIASIATFATVWVWLMILLAQVGMRRRMGPRQVAALKFPVPLWPFAPAAAIVFMLFIFVVLGYFPDTRPALWVGAIWIALLVIAYRRWVRPKGDAAHGVLQAQGGL
;
A
#
# COMPACT_ATOMS: atom_id res chain seq x y z
N MET A 1 -9.70 12.40 -31.19
CA MET A 1 -10.98 12.25 -30.46
C MET A 1 -10.61 12.18 -28.97
N THR A 2 -10.89 13.22 -28.22
CA THR A 2 -10.68 13.27 -26.76
C THR A 2 -11.72 12.37 -26.12
N HIS A 3 -11.32 11.18 -25.68
CA HIS A 3 -12.16 10.33 -24.87
C HIS A 3 -12.53 11.09 -23.58
N ASP A 4 -13.75 11.58 -23.52
CA ASP A 4 -14.35 12.11 -22.29
C ASP A 4 -14.43 10.98 -21.26
N THR A 5 -13.44 10.88 -20.39
CA THR A 5 -13.31 9.81 -19.40
C THR A 5 -14.30 9.95 -18.25
N GLY A 6 -15.15 10.96 -18.23
CA GLY A 6 -16.09 11.24 -17.14
C GLY A 6 -15.42 11.66 -15.82
N LEU A 7 -14.15 11.33 -15.61
CA LEU A 7 -13.35 11.79 -14.46
C LEU A 7 -12.74 13.16 -14.80
N ARG A 8 -12.85 14.11 -13.88
CA ARG A 8 -12.23 15.42 -14.05
C ARG A 8 -10.74 15.36 -13.74
N ARG A 9 -9.88 15.88 -14.63
CA ARG A 9 -8.45 16.10 -14.38
C ARG A 9 -8.25 17.23 -13.36
N GLY A 10 -8.53 16.94 -12.09
CA GLY A 10 -8.49 17.91 -10.99
C GLY A 10 -7.21 17.89 -10.16
N LEU A 11 -6.32 16.92 -10.38
CA LEU A 11 -5.09 16.75 -9.61
C LEU A 11 -3.92 17.49 -10.28
N ASN A 12 -3.29 18.42 -9.54
CA ASN A 12 -2.09 19.11 -9.98
C ASN A 12 -0.84 18.24 -9.77
N ALA A 13 0.30 18.59 -10.40
CA ALA A 13 1.59 17.93 -10.20
C ALA A 13 2.02 17.90 -8.71
N ARG A 14 1.65 18.91 -7.90
CA ARG A 14 1.87 18.96 -6.46
C ARG A 14 1.13 17.83 -5.77
N HIS A 15 -0.17 17.67 -6.01
CA HIS A 15 -1.00 16.62 -5.43
C HIS A 15 -0.45 15.23 -5.74
N ILE A 16 -0.14 14.95 -7.01
CA ILE A 16 0.39 13.64 -7.44
C ILE A 16 1.74 13.33 -6.79
N ARG A 17 2.62 14.32 -6.66
CA ARG A 17 3.92 14.13 -5.99
C ARG A 17 3.77 13.79 -4.51
N PHE A 18 2.87 14.48 -3.80
CA PHE A 18 2.64 14.24 -2.38
C PHE A 18 1.80 12.99 -2.13
N MET A 19 0.84 12.68 -2.98
CA MET A 19 0.16 11.37 -2.96
C MET A 19 1.16 10.24 -3.10
N ALA A 20 2.06 10.33 -4.10
CA ALA A 20 3.11 9.33 -4.28
C ALA A 20 4.09 9.26 -3.10
N LEU A 21 4.32 10.35 -2.36
CA LEU A 21 5.11 10.37 -1.12
C LEU A 21 4.32 9.79 0.05
N GLY A 22 3.08 10.22 0.20
CA GLY A 22 2.24 9.91 1.35
C GLY A 22 1.67 8.50 1.34
N SER A 23 1.32 7.96 0.17
CA SER A 23 0.81 6.60 0.05
C SER A 23 1.81 5.52 0.45
N ALA A 24 3.11 5.80 0.31
CA ALA A 24 4.16 4.89 0.75
C ALA A 24 4.40 4.89 2.27
N ILE A 25 3.82 5.85 3.02
CA ILE A 25 4.02 6.00 4.45
C ILE A 25 2.66 5.85 5.14
N GLY A 26 2.30 4.63 5.46
CA GLY A 26 1.04 4.25 6.09
C GLY A 26 1.24 3.56 7.44
N THR A 27 0.20 2.90 7.91
CA THR A 27 0.20 2.13 9.17
C THR A 27 1.15 0.94 9.13
N GLY A 28 1.50 0.43 7.95
CA GLY A 28 2.53 -0.60 7.78
C GLY A 28 3.88 -0.19 8.35
N LEU A 29 4.30 1.09 8.18
CA LEU A 29 5.50 1.61 8.84
C LEU A 29 5.22 1.95 10.31
N PHE A 30 4.17 2.71 10.60
CA PHE A 30 3.94 3.27 11.93
C PHE A 30 3.42 2.27 12.96
N TYR A 31 2.83 1.17 12.54
CA TYR A 31 2.32 0.11 13.42
C TYR A 31 2.93 -1.26 13.11
N GLY A 32 2.89 -1.68 11.84
CA GLY A 32 3.38 -2.99 11.41
C GLY A 32 4.86 -3.20 11.69
N SER A 33 5.67 -2.13 11.66
CA SER A 33 7.12 -2.23 11.94
C SER A 33 7.44 -2.76 13.33
N ALA A 34 6.57 -2.59 14.34
CA ALA A 34 6.75 -3.20 15.66
C ALA A 34 6.83 -4.73 15.56
N SER A 35 5.85 -5.34 14.89
CA SER A 35 5.82 -6.79 14.69
C SER A 35 7.03 -7.28 13.86
N ALA A 36 7.39 -6.55 12.81
CA ALA A 36 8.55 -6.89 11.98
C ALA A 36 9.87 -6.82 12.79
N ILE A 37 10.03 -5.80 13.65
CA ILE A 37 11.18 -5.66 14.55
C ILE A 37 11.23 -6.83 15.55
N LEU A 38 10.10 -7.18 16.17
CA LEU A 38 10.04 -8.29 17.11
C LEU A 38 10.38 -9.64 16.46
N MET A 39 10.00 -9.85 15.18
CA MET A 39 10.32 -11.06 14.42
C MET A 39 11.79 -11.13 14.04
N ALA A 40 12.39 -10.07 13.53
CA ALA A 40 13.72 -10.08 12.91
C ALA A 40 14.81 -9.42 13.77
N GLY A 41 14.45 -8.65 14.80
CA GLY A 41 15.40 -7.77 15.47
C GLY A 41 15.95 -6.72 14.50
N PRO A 42 17.22 -6.28 14.71
CA PRO A 42 17.88 -5.32 13.82
C PRO A 42 17.98 -5.77 12.36
N ALA A 43 17.95 -7.07 12.08
CA ALA A 43 17.97 -7.61 10.72
C ALA A 43 16.72 -7.21 9.89
N VAL A 44 15.68 -6.67 10.50
CA VAL A 44 14.53 -6.08 9.80
C VAL A 44 14.95 -5.02 8.77
N LEU A 45 16.09 -4.34 8.98
CA LEU A 45 16.65 -3.38 8.02
C LEU A 45 17.00 -4.06 6.69
N LEU A 46 17.53 -5.30 6.72
CA LEU A 46 17.79 -6.10 5.52
C LEU A 46 16.46 -6.51 4.84
N ALA A 47 15.43 -6.86 5.62
CA ALA A 47 14.13 -7.19 5.06
C ALA A 47 13.55 -6.01 4.28
N TYR A 48 13.62 -4.78 4.81
CA TYR A 48 13.19 -3.58 4.10
C TYR A 48 14.02 -3.26 2.87
N LEU A 49 15.34 -3.50 2.89
CA LEU A 49 16.20 -3.30 1.72
C LEU A 49 15.86 -4.29 0.60
N VAL A 50 15.74 -5.57 0.93
CA VAL A 50 15.46 -6.64 -0.06
C VAL A 50 14.04 -6.48 -0.64
N ALA A 51 13.04 -6.33 0.21
CA ALA A 51 11.67 -6.11 -0.25
C ALA A 51 11.56 -4.80 -1.03
N GLY A 52 12.21 -3.73 -0.57
CA GLY A 52 12.25 -2.44 -1.25
C GLY A 52 12.87 -2.49 -2.63
N ALA A 53 13.94 -3.28 -2.83
CA ALA A 53 14.52 -3.50 -4.15
C ALA A 53 13.54 -4.20 -5.10
N ALA A 54 12.83 -5.23 -4.61
CA ALA A 54 11.81 -5.93 -5.39
C ALA A 54 10.64 -5.00 -5.75
N VAL A 55 10.14 -4.23 -4.78
CA VAL A 55 9.07 -3.24 -4.98
C VAL A 55 9.48 -2.17 -5.99
N TYR A 56 10.73 -1.69 -5.94
CA TYR A 56 11.24 -0.76 -6.95
C TYR A 56 11.15 -1.36 -8.36
N MET A 57 11.44 -2.66 -8.55
CA MET A 57 11.31 -3.32 -9.85
C MET A 57 9.85 -3.44 -10.28
N VAL A 58 8.93 -3.71 -9.36
CA VAL A 58 7.47 -3.66 -9.64
C VAL A 58 7.08 -2.27 -10.14
N MET A 59 7.53 -1.22 -9.45
CA MET A 59 7.24 0.16 -9.83
C MET A 59 7.87 0.54 -11.17
N ARG A 60 9.07 0.04 -11.49
CA ARG A 60 9.70 0.22 -12.81
C ARG A 60 8.89 -0.47 -13.92
N ALA A 61 8.39 -1.68 -13.66
CA ALA A 61 7.52 -2.42 -14.59
C ALA A 61 6.20 -1.68 -14.84
N LEU A 62 5.55 -1.22 -13.76
CA LEU A 62 4.33 -0.43 -13.85
C LEU A 62 4.56 0.89 -14.58
N GLY A 63 5.66 1.58 -14.27
CA GLY A 63 6.02 2.84 -14.89
C GLY A 63 6.33 2.73 -16.37
N GLU A 64 6.97 1.65 -16.82
CA GLU A 64 7.22 1.39 -18.24
C GLU A 64 5.89 1.31 -19.02
N MET A 65 4.91 0.56 -18.48
CA MET A 65 3.57 0.44 -19.08
C MET A 65 2.80 1.77 -19.01
N ALA A 66 2.81 2.44 -17.86
CA ALA A 66 2.07 3.68 -17.63
C ALA A 66 2.61 4.88 -18.44
N VAL A 67 3.89 4.92 -18.76
CA VAL A 67 4.50 5.93 -19.63
C VAL A 67 4.23 5.62 -21.10
N HIS A 68 4.20 4.32 -21.46
CA HIS A 68 3.91 3.86 -22.81
C HIS A 68 2.44 4.08 -23.17
N GLU A 69 1.53 3.69 -22.30
CA GLU A 69 0.07 3.76 -22.50
C GLU A 69 -0.61 4.28 -21.21
N PRO A 70 -0.71 5.61 -21.02
CA PRO A 70 -1.39 6.18 -19.85
C PRO A 70 -2.91 5.97 -19.92
N VAL A 71 -3.45 5.07 -19.10
CA VAL A 71 -4.89 4.74 -19.08
C VAL A 71 -5.45 4.77 -17.66
N SER A 72 -6.73 5.12 -17.53
CA SER A 72 -7.49 4.90 -16.30
C SER A 72 -7.78 3.40 -16.14
N GLY A 73 -7.57 2.86 -14.95
CA GLY A 73 -7.61 1.41 -14.71
C GLY A 73 -6.24 0.73 -14.70
N SER A 74 -5.17 1.45 -15.14
CA SER A 74 -3.77 1.11 -14.93
C SER A 74 -3.45 -0.38 -15.08
N PHE A 75 -2.90 -1.01 -14.05
CA PHE A 75 -2.44 -2.41 -14.09
C PHE A 75 -3.58 -3.43 -14.33
N GLY A 76 -4.84 -3.15 -13.98
CA GLY A 76 -5.98 -3.97 -14.37
C GLY A 76 -6.18 -3.98 -15.89
N HIS A 77 -6.07 -2.80 -16.52
CA HIS A 77 -6.09 -2.67 -17.98
C HIS A 77 -4.89 -3.39 -18.62
N TYR A 78 -3.67 -3.19 -18.11
CA TYR A 78 -2.47 -3.84 -18.66
C TYR A 78 -2.53 -5.35 -18.52
N ALA A 79 -3.00 -5.88 -17.39
CA ALA A 79 -3.22 -7.31 -17.23
C ALA A 79 -4.24 -7.84 -18.25
N SER A 80 -5.34 -7.10 -18.50
CA SER A 80 -6.31 -7.47 -19.51
C SER A 80 -5.71 -7.49 -20.92
N SER A 81 -4.94 -6.45 -21.27
CA SER A 81 -4.36 -6.28 -22.61
C SER A 81 -3.26 -7.29 -22.90
N TYR A 82 -2.38 -7.58 -21.94
CA TYR A 82 -1.18 -8.37 -22.17
C TYR A 82 -1.26 -9.82 -21.68
N LEU A 83 -2.12 -10.13 -20.70
CA LEU A 83 -2.32 -11.49 -20.17
C LEU A 83 -3.71 -12.06 -20.52
N GLY A 84 -4.65 -11.21 -20.89
CA GLY A 84 -6.00 -11.59 -21.31
C GLY A 84 -7.09 -11.09 -20.34
N PRO A 85 -8.36 -11.09 -20.80
CA PRO A 85 -9.47 -10.45 -20.07
C PRO A 85 -9.72 -11.03 -18.67
N LEU A 86 -9.53 -12.35 -18.49
CA LEU A 86 -9.64 -12.99 -17.16
C LEU A 86 -8.58 -12.45 -16.19
N ALA A 87 -7.33 -12.31 -16.65
CA ALA A 87 -6.25 -11.79 -15.82
C ALA A 87 -6.54 -10.35 -15.38
N GLY A 88 -7.02 -9.51 -16.29
CA GLY A 88 -7.43 -8.13 -15.95
C GLY A 88 -8.57 -8.08 -14.95
N PHE A 89 -9.60 -8.91 -15.14
CA PHE A 89 -10.72 -9.03 -14.22
C PHE A 89 -10.26 -9.43 -12.81
N VAL A 90 -9.46 -10.51 -12.71
CA VAL A 90 -8.94 -11.00 -11.43
C VAL A 90 -8.04 -9.95 -10.77
N THR A 91 -7.14 -9.32 -11.53
CA THR A 91 -6.23 -8.29 -11.00
C THR A 91 -6.99 -7.07 -10.46
N GLY A 92 -7.95 -6.54 -11.21
CA GLY A 92 -8.70 -5.36 -10.80
C GLY A 92 -9.57 -5.59 -9.56
N TRP A 93 -10.28 -6.73 -9.49
CA TRP A 93 -11.06 -7.08 -8.30
C TRP A 93 -10.17 -7.44 -7.11
N THR A 94 -9.01 -8.06 -7.32
CA THR A 94 -8.05 -8.34 -6.24
C THR A 94 -7.45 -7.06 -5.69
N TYR A 95 -7.21 -6.05 -6.53
CA TYR A 95 -6.79 -4.73 -6.04
C TYR A 95 -7.89 -4.03 -5.22
N ALA A 96 -9.14 -4.09 -5.67
CA ALA A 96 -10.24 -3.54 -4.88
C ALA A 96 -10.37 -4.25 -3.52
N PHE A 97 -10.22 -5.57 -3.50
CA PHE A 97 -10.17 -6.37 -2.29
C PHE A 97 -8.97 -5.98 -1.40
N GLU A 98 -7.77 -5.84 -1.99
CA GLU A 98 -6.56 -5.37 -1.31
C GLU A 98 -6.82 -4.04 -0.58
N MET A 99 -7.36 -3.04 -1.28
CA MET A 99 -7.64 -1.73 -0.70
C MET A 99 -8.69 -1.79 0.43
N ILE A 100 -9.68 -2.67 0.33
CA ILE A 100 -10.61 -2.90 1.44
C ILE A 100 -9.87 -3.47 2.64
N ILE A 101 -9.05 -4.50 2.45
CA ILE A 101 -8.34 -5.18 3.54
C ILE A 101 -7.28 -4.27 4.17
N VAL A 102 -6.50 -3.51 3.36
CA VAL A 102 -5.55 -2.52 3.87
C VAL A 102 -6.27 -1.44 4.67
N CYS A 103 -7.37 -0.93 4.14
CA CYS A 103 -8.18 0.08 4.84
C CYS A 103 -8.77 -0.45 6.16
N LEU A 104 -9.12 -1.76 6.25
CA LEU A 104 -9.51 -2.40 7.51
C LEU A 104 -8.35 -2.42 8.54
N ALA A 105 -7.11 -2.63 8.09
CA ALA A 105 -5.93 -2.52 8.94
C ALA A 105 -5.73 -1.07 9.43
N ASP A 106 -5.88 -0.11 8.53
CA ASP A 106 -5.69 1.31 8.82
C ASP A 106 -6.72 1.88 9.81
N VAL A 107 -8.01 1.54 9.65
CA VAL A 107 -9.04 1.95 10.62
C VAL A 107 -8.87 1.26 11.98
N THR A 108 -8.34 0.02 11.97
CA THR A 108 -7.99 -0.70 13.21
C THR A 108 -6.83 -0.01 13.93
N ALA A 109 -5.76 0.34 13.21
CA ALA A 109 -4.62 1.08 13.75
C ALA A 109 -5.04 2.47 14.27
N PHE A 110 -5.90 3.19 13.54
CA PHE A 110 -6.47 4.45 14.01
C PHE A 110 -7.16 4.28 15.38
N GLY A 111 -7.98 3.24 15.54
CA GLY A 111 -8.63 2.94 16.81
C GLY A 111 -7.64 2.62 17.94
N ILE A 112 -6.52 1.96 17.63
CA ILE A 112 -5.44 1.69 18.59
C ILE A 112 -4.75 3.00 19.01
N TYR A 113 -4.44 3.88 18.05
CA TYR A 113 -3.78 5.17 18.34
C TYR A 113 -4.66 6.10 19.18
N MET A 114 -5.98 6.07 18.99
CA MET A 114 -6.92 6.83 19.82
C MET A 114 -6.94 6.32 21.28
N GLY A 115 -6.70 5.03 21.48
CA GLY A 115 -6.56 4.42 22.81
C GLY A 115 -5.40 4.97 23.65
N PHE A 116 -4.41 5.63 23.04
CA PHE A 116 -3.33 6.29 23.76
C PHE A 116 -3.84 7.41 24.70
N TRP A 117 -4.83 8.18 24.26
CA TRP A 117 -5.42 9.24 25.08
C TRP A 117 -6.74 8.83 25.75
N PHE A 118 -7.46 7.88 25.18
CA PHE A 118 -8.80 7.46 25.60
C PHE A 118 -8.88 5.95 25.80
N PRO A 119 -8.13 5.39 26.77
CA PRO A 119 -8.05 3.95 26.98
C PRO A 119 -9.39 3.32 27.36
N ASP A 120 -10.27 4.08 28.01
CA ASP A 120 -11.59 3.59 28.46
C ASP A 120 -12.65 3.57 27.36
N VAL A 121 -12.40 4.19 26.20
CA VAL A 121 -13.34 4.21 25.08
C VAL A 121 -13.14 2.97 24.20
N PRO A 122 -14.19 2.15 24.00
CA PRO A 122 -14.09 0.96 23.15
C PRO A 122 -13.60 1.28 21.74
N ARG A 123 -12.62 0.53 21.25
CA ARG A 123 -11.95 0.77 19.95
C ARG A 123 -12.93 0.90 18.78
N TRP A 124 -13.99 0.08 18.75
CA TRP A 124 -14.96 0.10 17.65
C TRP A 124 -15.67 1.46 17.46
N ILE A 125 -15.79 2.25 18.54
CA ILE A 125 -16.38 3.61 18.46
C ILE A 125 -15.48 4.51 17.61
N TRP A 126 -14.16 4.46 17.83
CA TRP A 126 -13.19 5.20 17.04
C TRP A 126 -13.15 4.73 15.60
N VAL A 127 -13.20 3.42 15.38
CA VAL A 127 -13.25 2.84 14.03
C VAL A 127 -14.52 3.31 13.30
N LEU A 128 -15.69 3.28 13.94
CA LEU A 128 -16.92 3.79 13.35
C LEU A 128 -16.84 5.28 13.02
N SER A 129 -16.30 6.09 13.94
CA SER A 129 -16.18 7.54 13.76
C SER A 129 -15.35 7.90 12.53
N ILE A 130 -14.20 7.24 12.33
CA ILE A 130 -13.32 7.51 11.20
C ILE A 130 -13.91 7.01 9.88
N VAL A 131 -14.59 5.87 9.87
CA VAL A 131 -15.29 5.35 8.68
C VAL A 131 -16.36 6.32 8.21
N LEU A 132 -17.16 6.86 9.13
CA LEU A 132 -18.21 7.85 8.79
C LEU A 132 -17.59 9.17 8.30
N PHE A 133 -16.54 9.65 8.98
CA PHE A 133 -15.86 10.90 8.63
C PHE A 133 -15.23 10.84 7.24
N ILE A 134 -14.38 9.83 6.99
CA ILE A 134 -13.67 9.70 5.71
C ILE A 134 -14.62 9.29 4.58
N GLY A 135 -15.62 8.42 4.86
CA GLY A 135 -16.65 8.08 3.90
C GLY A 135 -17.41 9.33 3.42
N GLY A 136 -17.84 10.18 4.35
CA GLY A 136 -18.46 11.46 4.04
C GLY A 136 -17.56 12.40 3.24
N LEU A 137 -16.29 12.52 3.65
CA LEU A 137 -15.31 13.37 2.98
C LEU A 137 -15.06 12.94 1.52
N ASN A 138 -14.94 11.63 1.26
CA ASN A 138 -14.72 11.09 -0.09
C ASN A 138 -15.94 11.21 -1.01
N LEU A 139 -17.13 11.47 -0.49
CA LEU A 139 -18.31 11.82 -1.29
C LEU A 139 -18.31 13.29 -1.74
N CYS A 140 -17.44 14.13 -1.15
CA CYS A 140 -17.29 15.54 -1.52
C CYS A 140 -16.54 15.70 -2.85
N HIS A 141 -15.83 16.79 -3.05
CA HIS A 141 -15.15 17.11 -4.30
C HIS A 141 -13.74 16.51 -4.35
N VAL A 142 -13.32 16.00 -5.53
CA VAL A 142 -11.97 15.40 -5.73
C VAL A 142 -10.80 16.34 -5.36
N LYS A 143 -11.00 17.66 -5.44
CA LYS A 143 -9.98 18.64 -4.99
C LYS A 143 -9.78 18.61 -3.48
N VAL A 144 -10.85 18.36 -2.70
CA VAL A 144 -10.76 18.25 -1.23
C VAL A 144 -9.90 17.04 -0.86
N PHE A 145 -10.08 15.92 -1.59
CA PHE A 145 -9.22 14.75 -1.47
C PHE A 145 -7.74 15.11 -1.68
N GLY A 146 -7.42 15.78 -2.80
CA GLY A 146 -6.04 16.11 -3.15
C GLY A 146 -5.37 17.08 -2.16
N GLU A 147 -6.09 18.11 -1.69
CA GLU A 147 -5.58 19.06 -0.68
C GLU A 147 -5.38 18.38 0.68
N LEU A 148 -6.33 17.56 1.12
CA LEU A 148 -6.20 16.81 2.37
C LEU A 148 -4.95 15.92 2.32
N GLU A 149 -4.79 15.14 1.26
CA GLU A 149 -3.66 14.22 1.09
C GLU A 149 -2.32 14.98 1.05
N PHE A 150 -2.28 16.16 0.44
CA PHE A 150 -1.10 17.01 0.43
C PHE A 150 -0.67 17.41 1.86
N TRP A 151 -1.60 17.93 2.67
CA TRP A 151 -1.30 18.39 4.02
C TRP A 151 -0.95 17.23 4.96
N LEU A 152 -1.70 16.14 4.90
CA LEU A 152 -1.43 14.96 5.71
C LEU A 152 -0.06 14.34 5.35
N SER A 153 0.30 14.29 4.06
CA SER A 153 1.60 13.81 3.61
C SER A 153 2.74 14.73 4.06
N LEU A 154 2.54 16.04 4.05
CA LEU A 154 3.53 17.00 4.53
C LEU A 154 3.82 16.82 6.01
N VAL A 155 2.78 16.63 6.83
CA VAL A 155 2.90 16.35 8.28
C VAL A 155 3.68 15.05 8.50
N LYS A 156 3.34 13.96 7.81
CA LYS A 156 4.03 12.66 7.96
C LYS A 156 5.51 12.76 7.62
N VAL A 157 5.83 13.32 6.47
CA VAL A 157 7.21 13.45 5.99
C VAL A 157 8.01 14.36 6.90
N GLY A 158 7.45 15.51 7.29
CA GLY A 158 8.10 16.45 8.20
C GLY A 158 8.40 15.82 9.56
N ALA A 159 7.45 15.09 10.11
CA ALA A 159 7.61 14.41 11.40
C ALA A 159 8.68 13.31 11.37
N ILE A 160 8.72 12.48 10.30
CA ILE A 160 9.74 11.44 10.16
C ILE A 160 11.12 12.08 10.05
N VAL A 161 11.28 13.14 9.24
CA VAL A 161 12.56 13.84 9.11
C VAL A 161 12.98 14.46 10.44
N ALA A 162 12.06 15.12 11.15
CA ALA A 162 12.34 15.69 12.46
C ALA A 162 12.75 14.61 13.48
N MET A 163 12.08 13.46 13.47
CA MET A 163 12.40 12.33 14.34
C MET A 163 13.78 11.73 14.01
N ILE A 164 14.12 11.57 12.73
CA ILE A 164 15.46 11.11 12.33
C ILE A 164 16.51 12.08 12.84
N LEU A 165 16.33 13.38 12.62
CA LEU A 165 17.28 14.40 13.07
C LEU A 165 17.41 14.43 14.61
N ALA A 166 16.29 14.33 15.34
CA ALA A 166 16.28 14.27 16.79
C ALA A 166 17.00 13.00 17.30
N GLY A 167 16.70 11.84 16.72
CA GLY A 167 17.35 10.58 17.09
C GLY A 167 18.87 10.56 16.78
N LEU A 168 19.28 11.09 15.64
CA LEU A 168 20.70 11.29 15.33
C LEU A 168 21.34 12.26 16.32
N GLY A 169 20.64 13.35 16.69
CA GLY A 169 21.10 14.27 17.74
C GLY A 169 21.33 13.58 19.10
N ILE A 170 20.39 12.72 19.51
CA ILE A 170 20.54 11.90 20.73
C ILE A 170 21.77 10.99 20.63
N MET A 171 21.97 10.32 19.49
CA MET A 171 23.10 9.40 19.28
C MET A 171 24.47 10.10 19.28
N PHE A 172 24.59 11.27 18.64
CA PHE A 172 25.89 11.95 18.47
C PHE A 172 26.25 12.88 19.63
N PHE A 173 25.27 13.52 20.26
CA PHE A 173 25.52 14.51 21.32
C PHE A 173 25.29 13.95 22.73
N GLY A 174 24.81 12.69 22.84
CA GLY A 174 24.63 12.03 24.13
C GLY A 174 23.61 12.73 25.04
N PHE A 175 22.60 13.39 24.46
CA PHE A 175 21.53 13.99 25.26
C PHE A 175 20.84 12.89 26.07
N SER A 176 21.15 12.78 27.36
CA SER A 176 20.37 11.96 28.27
C SER A 176 19.05 12.70 28.52
N LEU A 177 18.02 12.24 27.83
CA LEU A 177 16.66 12.68 28.09
C LEU A 177 16.25 12.04 29.41
N GLY A 178 16.18 12.82 30.47
CA GLY A 178 16.05 12.49 31.89
C GLY A 178 14.96 11.49 32.32
N GLY A 179 14.92 10.34 31.71
CA GLY A 179 14.11 9.18 32.05
C GLY A 179 14.98 7.96 32.28
N ALA A 180 14.40 6.89 32.78
CA ALA A 180 15.06 5.64 33.20
C ALA A 180 15.76 4.83 32.08
N ALA A 181 16.24 5.45 31.01
CA ALA A 181 17.07 4.82 30.00
C ALA A 181 18.46 4.49 30.58
N THR A 182 18.54 3.38 31.29
CA THR A 182 19.77 2.84 31.87
C THR A 182 20.70 2.20 30.81
N SER A 183 20.28 2.12 29.54
CA SER A 183 21.08 1.63 28.43
C SER A 183 21.65 2.80 27.63
N ALA A 184 22.97 2.75 27.37
CA ALA A 184 23.62 3.75 26.53
C ALA A 184 22.99 3.76 25.13
N THR A 185 22.57 4.95 24.68
CA THR A 185 22.05 5.15 23.33
C THR A 185 23.18 5.08 22.31
N GLY A 186 22.98 4.37 21.20
CA GLY A 186 24.00 4.28 20.15
C GLY A 186 23.84 3.08 19.23
N VAL A 187 24.68 3.03 18.20
CA VAL A 187 24.67 1.95 17.19
C VAL A 187 24.87 0.57 17.81
N HIS A 188 25.55 0.47 18.95
CA HIS A 188 25.80 -0.78 19.67
C HIS A 188 24.50 -1.52 20.06
N ASN A 189 23.38 -0.81 20.26
CA ASN A 189 22.08 -1.43 20.54
C ASN A 189 21.64 -2.43 19.46
N LEU A 190 22.11 -2.27 18.22
CA LEU A 190 21.81 -3.21 17.14
C LEU A 190 22.54 -4.56 17.30
N TRP A 191 23.55 -4.64 18.17
CA TRP A 191 24.35 -5.87 18.38
C TRP A 191 24.33 -6.42 19.81
N GLN A 192 24.10 -5.57 20.80
CA GLN A 192 24.18 -5.98 22.21
C GLN A 192 23.08 -6.95 22.65
N HIS A 193 21.92 -6.93 21.98
CA HIS A 193 20.74 -7.69 22.37
C HIS A 193 20.53 -8.96 21.50
N GLY A 194 21.50 -9.86 21.49
CA GLY A 194 21.45 -11.10 20.73
C GLY A 194 22.06 -11.02 19.33
N GLY A 195 22.82 -9.95 19.05
CA GLY A 195 23.43 -9.72 17.73
C GLY A 195 22.48 -9.06 16.72
N PHE A 196 22.98 -8.88 15.50
CA PHE A 196 22.21 -8.26 14.42
C PHE A 196 21.07 -9.16 13.90
N LEU A 197 21.22 -10.48 14.02
CA LEU A 197 20.23 -11.48 13.57
C LEU A 197 19.79 -12.37 14.76
N PRO A 198 19.16 -11.80 15.81
CA PRO A 198 18.92 -12.49 17.08
C PRO A 198 17.97 -13.69 16.93
N ASN A 199 17.00 -13.61 16.02
CA ASN A 199 16.02 -14.67 15.74
C ASN A 199 16.38 -15.50 14.50
N GLY A 200 17.63 -15.43 14.05
CA GLY A 200 18.15 -16.18 12.90
C GLY A 200 17.46 -15.82 11.58
N TRP A 201 17.77 -16.58 10.55
CA TRP A 201 17.18 -16.40 9.22
C TRP A 201 15.67 -16.62 9.20
N ALA A 202 15.14 -17.46 10.09
CA ALA A 202 13.71 -17.72 10.19
C ALA A 202 12.94 -16.44 10.59
N GLY A 203 13.44 -15.70 11.59
CA GLY A 203 12.83 -14.44 11.99
C GLY A 203 12.89 -13.36 10.90
N LEU A 204 14.04 -13.26 10.19
CA LEU A 204 14.17 -12.36 9.04
C LEU A 204 13.17 -12.69 7.93
N VAL A 205 13.04 -13.99 7.57
CA VAL A 205 12.12 -14.43 6.52
C VAL A 205 10.66 -14.21 6.96
N ALA A 206 10.31 -14.52 8.23
CA ALA A 206 8.97 -14.28 8.76
C ALA A 206 8.57 -12.80 8.68
N SER A 207 9.52 -11.89 8.98
CA SER A 207 9.25 -10.44 8.95
C SER A 207 8.89 -9.92 7.56
N LEU A 208 9.28 -10.60 6.48
CA LEU A 208 8.95 -10.19 5.10
C LEU A 208 7.44 -10.12 4.85
N SER A 209 6.63 -10.94 5.54
CA SER A 209 5.17 -10.90 5.43
C SER A 209 4.58 -9.56 5.87
N VAL A 210 5.16 -8.92 6.89
CA VAL A 210 4.76 -7.60 7.40
C VAL A 210 5.47 -6.48 6.65
N VAL A 211 6.74 -6.67 6.29
CA VAL A 211 7.53 -5.68 5.55
C VAL A 211 6.95 -5.43 4.17
N VAL A 212 6.49 -6.48 3.46
CA VAL A 212 5.83 -6.33 2.15
C VAL A 212 4.51 -5.58 2.28
N PHE A 213 3.71 -5.88 3.32
CA PHE A 213 2.50 -5.10 3.64
C PHE A 213 2.80 -3.60 3.79
N ALA A 214 3.90 -3.25 4.45
CA ALA A 214 4.27 -1.85 4.68
C ALA A 214 4.55 -1.05 3.40
N PHE A 215 4.78 -1.72 2.27
CA PHE A 215 4.96 -1.09 0.95
C PHE A 215 3.67 -1.05 0.12
N GLY A 216 2.58 -1.68 0.56
CA GLY A 216 1.28 -1.64 -0.12
C GLY A 216 0.79 -0.21 -0.33
N GLY A 217 0.05 0.02 -1.42
CA GLY A 217 -0.44 1.34 -1.81
C GLY A 217 0.52 2.16 -2.70
N ILE A 218 1.79 1.76 -2.86
CA ILE A 218 2.74 2.49 -3.72
C ILE A 218 2.32 2.45 -5.20
N GLU A 219 1.62 1.41 -5.63
CA GLU A 219 1.11 1.23 -7.01
C GLU A 219 0.03 2.23 -7.39
N ILE A 220 -0.51 3.01 -6.45
CA ILE A 220 -1.45 4.11 -6.72
C ILE A 220 -0.86 5.15 -7.70
N ILE A 221 0.47 5.26 -7.75
CA ILE A 221 1.19 6.07 -8.75
C ILE A 221 0.78 5.68 -10.17
N GLY A 222 0.60 4.38 -10.44
CA GLY A 222 0.14 3.89 -11.72
C GLY A 222 -1.31 4.29 -12.02
N ILE A 223 -2.19 4.27 -11.02
CA ILE A 223 -3.60 4.66 -11.17
C ILE A 223 -3.72 6.15 -11.47
N THR A 224 -2.90 6.98 -10.84
CA THR A 224 -2.90 8.43 -11.08
C THR A 224 -2.38 8.82 -12.46
N ALA A 225 -1.72 7.91 -13.18
CA ALA A 225 -1.19 8.17 -14.53
C ALA A 225 -2.28 8.61 -15.52
N GLY A 226 -3.49 8.04 -15.44
CA GLY A 226 -4.62 8.42 -16.27
C GLY A 226 -5.20 9.81 -15.99
N GLU A 227 -4.95 10.37 -14.79
CA GLU A 227 -5.41 11.70 -14.36
C GLU A 227 -4.28 12.75 -14.33
N ALA A 228 -3.03 12.36 -14.63
CA ALA A 228 -1.86 13.24 -14.68
C ALA A 228 -1.89 14.14 -15.92
N GLN A 229 -1.47 15.40 -15.77
CA GLN A 229 -1.36 16.35 -16.90
C GLN A 229 -0.21 15.98 -17.85
N ASP A 230 0.93 15.50 -17.30
CA ASP A 230 2.10 15.04 -18.06
C ASP A 230 2.63 13.73 -17.49
N PRO A 231 2.00 12.57 -17.81
CA PRO A 231 2.38 11.28 -17.24
C PRO A 231 3.83 10.90 -17.60
N GLN A 232 4.31 11.27 -18.79
CA GLN A 232 5.65 10.92 -19.28
C GLN A 232 6.78 11.56 -18.47
N ARG A 233 6.51 12.67 -17.76
CA ARG A 233 7.48 13.32 -16.88
C ARG A 233 7.24 13.04 -15.41
N VAL A 234 5.98 13.02 -15.00
CA VAL A 234 5.60 12.89 -13.58
C VAL A 234 5.84 11.48 -13.07
N ILE A 235 5.44 10.44 -13.83
CA ILE A 235 5.57 9.05 -13.43
C ILE A 235 7.03 8.61 -13.25
N PRO A 236 7.96 8.85 -14.21
CA PRO A 236 9.36 8.50 -14.01
C PRO A 236 10.01 9.19 -12.80
N ARG A 237 9.69 10.47 -12.55
CA ARG A 237 10.23 11.19 -11.38
C ARG A 237 9.72 10.60 -10.07
N ALA A 238 8.43 10.26 -10.00
CA ALA A 238 7.85 9.65 -8.83
C ALA A 238 8.48 8.28 -8.52
N ILE A 239 8.64 7.43 -9.53
CA ILE A 239 9.21 6.09 -9.39
C ILE A 239 10.71 6.12 -9.09
N ASN A 240 11.49 6.98 -9.75
CA ASN A 240 12.92 7.09 -9.48
C ASN A 240 13.24 7.61 -8.07
N ALA A 241 12.29 8.26 -7.39
CA ALA A 241 12.45 8.69 -6.01
C ALA A 241 12.17 7.55 -5.00
N VAL A 242 11.59 6.42 -5.43
CA VAL A 242 11.22 5.30 -4.53
C VAL A 242 12.41 4.75 -3.74
N PRO A 243 13.59 4.46 -4.33
CA PRO A 243 14.72 3.95 -3.56
C PRO A 243 15.16 4.88 -2.43
N LEU A 244 15.24 6.19 -2.72
CA LEU A 244 15.59 7.18 -1.70
C LEU A 244 14.55 7.23 -0.58
N ARG A 245 13.26 7.08 -0.91
CA ARG A 245 12.18 7.04 0.08
C ARG A 245 12.30 5.81 0.98
N ILE A 246 12.56 4.65 0.40
CA ILE A 246 12.76 3.41 1.15
C ILE A 246 13.93 3.54 2.11
N LEU A 247 15.07 4.04 1.63
CA LEU A 247 16.25 4.25 2.47
C LEU A 247 15.99 5.24 3.60
N LEU A 248 15.34 6.37 3.30
CA LEU A 248 15.14 7.44 4.28
C LEU A 248 14.00 7.10 5.27
N PHE A 249 12.82 6.74 4.75
CA PHE A 249 11.61 6.62 5.58
C PHE A 249 11.46 5.27 6.26
N TYR A 250 12.10 4.21 5.75
CA TYR A 250 12.04 2.89 6.37
C TYR A 250 13.36 2.54 7.02
N VAL A 251 14.42 2.40 6.23
CA VAL A 251 15.69 1.87 6.73
C VAL A 251 16.34 2.80 7.75
N LEU A 252 16.53 4.08 7.39
CA LEU A 252 17.17 5.05 8.30
C LEU A 252 16.32 5.33 9.54
N THR A 253 15.00 5.42 9.37
CA THR A 253 14.07 5.62 10.48
C THR A 253 14.16 4.48 11.50
N LEU A 254 14.02 3.24 11.04
CA LEU A 254 14.07 2.08 11.94
C LEU A 254 15.47 1.85 12.52
N PHE A 255 16.53 2.15 11.74
CA PHE A 255 17.89 2.16 12.25
C PHE A 255 18.03 3.12 13.45
N VAL A 256 17.60 4.37 13.29
CA VAL A 256 17.66 5.39 14.36
C VAL A 256 16.83 4.95 15.57
N LEU A 257 15.61 4.47 15.37
CA LEU A 257 14.75 4.01 16.47
C LEU A 257 15.40 2.88 17.27
N MET A 258 15.94 1.86 16.62
CA MET A 258 16.60 0.74 17.29
C MET A 258 17.97 1.11 17.87
N ALA A 259 18.62 2.16 17.38
CA ALA A 259 19.84 2.67 17.97
C ALA A 259 19.63 3.44 19.26
N ILE A 260 18.50 4.18 19.37
CA ILE A 260 18.17 4.96 20.59
C ILE A 260 17.40 4.15 21.64
N PHE A 261 16.80 3.01 21.25
CA PHE A 261 15.98 2.19 22.13
C PHE A 261 16.18 0.68 21.86
N PRO A 262 16.35 -0.17 22.88
CA PRO A 262 16.52 -1.61 22.69
C PRO A 262 15.29 -2.22 22.01
N TRP A 263 15.52 -2.89 20.89
CA TRP A 263 14.44 -3.47 20.06
C TRP A 263 13.54 -4.46 20.82
N GLN A 264 14.06 -5.15 21.82
CA GLN A 264 13.32 -6.11 22.66
C GLN A 264 12.24 -5.48 23.52
N GLN A 265 12.34 -4.18 23.81
CA GLN A 265 11.41 -3.44 24.64
C GLN A 265 10.28 -2.79 23.84
N ILE A 266 10.32 -2.93 22.51
CA ILE A 266 9.24 -2.45 21.62
C ILE A 266 8.05 -3.41 21.76
N GLY A 267 6.93 -2.91 22.26
CA GLY A 267 5.69 -3.67 22.40
C GLY A 267 4.91 -3.79 21.08
N SER A 268 4.08 -4.83 20.98
CA SER A 268 3.20 -5.04 19.82
C SER A 268 1.92 -4.18 19.83
N ASN A 269 1.62 -3.49 20.93
CA ASN A 269 0.35 -2.81 21.20
C ASN A 269 0.40 -1.31 20.96
N GLY A 270 0.94 -0.87 19.83
CA GLY A 270 1.01 0.54 19.49
C GLY A 270 2.08 0.84 18.44
N SER A 271 2.22 2.12 18.10
CA SER A 271 3.29 2.56 17.21
C SER A 271 4.64 2.50 17.93
N PRO A 272 5.68 1.84 17.39
CA PRO A 272 7.01 1.87 17.98
C PRO A 272 7.57 3.29 18.07
N PHE A 273 7.14 4.17 17.20
CA PHE A 273 7.51 5.60 17.22
C PHE A 273 7.03 6.30 18.49
N VAL A 274 5.78 6.05 18.89
CA VAL A 274 5.19 6.63 20.10
C VAL A 274 5.78 5.96 21.33
N GLN A 275 5.85 4.62 21.36
CA GLN A 275 6.34 3.84 22.50
C GLN A 275 7.78 4.17 22.88
N ILE A 276 8.65 4.41 21.90
CA ILE A 276 10.06 4.73 22.14
C ILE A 276 10.19 6.07 22.85
N PHE A 277 9.48 7.10 22.40
CA PHE A 277 9.56 8.42 23.05
C PHE A 277 8.83 8.46 24.39
N ASP A 278 7.77 7.68 24.57
CA ASP A 278 7.11 7.47 25.85
C ASP A 278 8.05 6.75 26.83
N GLY A 279 8.69 5.66 26.39
CA GLY A 279 9.68 4.93 27.19
C GLY A 279 10.95 5.71 27.53
N LEU A 280 11.30 6.71 26.73
CA LEU A 280 12.37 7.68 27.05
C LEU A 280 11.92 8.78 28.01
N GLY A 281 10.65 8.79 28.45
CA GLY A 281 10.10 9.78 29.36
C GLY A 281 9.80 11.14 28.70
N ILE A 282 9.65 11.19 27.36
CA ILE A 282 9.34 12.40 26.60
C ILE A 282 7.87 12.37 26.18
N GLU A 283 6.97 12.48 27.15
CA GLU A 283 5.51 12.40 26.95
C GLU A 283 5.00 13.38 25.87
N SER A 284 5.54 14.59 25.82
CA SER A 284 5.16 15.59 24.83
C SER A 284 5.52 15.14 23.39
N ALA A 285 6.67 14.51 23.20
CA ALA A 285 7.07 13.97 21.90
C ALA A 285 6.23 12.74 21.52
N ALA A 286 5.93 11.86 22.48
CA ALA A 286 5.05 10.72 22.28
C ALA A 286 3.64 11.19 21.85
N ALA A 287 3.06 12.20 22.52
CA ALA A 287 1.77 12.77 22.15
C ALA A 287 1.77 13.39 20.74
N ILE A 288 2.81 14.17 20.39
CA ILE A 288 2.95 14.74 19.03
C ILE A 288 3.06 13.63 17.99
N LEU A 289 3.88 12.61 18.24
CA LEU A 289 4.03 11.49 17.31
C LEU A 289 2.73 10.69 17.19
N ASN A 290 1.95 10.57 18.26
CA ASN A 290 0.64 9.94 18.18
C ASN A 290 -0.33 10.71 17.25
N VAL A 291 -0.33 12.05 17.29
CA VAL A 291 -1.05 12.86 16.29
C VAL A 291 -0.56 12.55 14.88
N VAL A 292 0.76 12.45 14.68
CA VAL A 292 1.33 12.15 13.37
C VAL A 292 0.89 10.78 12.85
N VAL A 293 0.93 9.73 13.66
CA VAL A 293 0.53 8.38 13.22
C VAL A 293 -0.98 8.31 12.95
N ILE A 294 -1.79 9.08 13.68
CA ILE A 294 -3.22 9.25 13.38
C ILE A 294 -3.42 9.92 12.02
N THR A 295 -2.70 11.01 11.73
CA THR A 295 -2.79 11.66 10.42
C THR A 295 -2.31 10.74 9.29
N ALA A 296 -1.34 9.85 9.57
CA ALA A 296 -0.88 8.84 8.63
C ALA A 296 -1.95 7.79 8.32
N ALA A 297 -2.66 7.30 9.34
CA ALA A 297 -3.78 6.38 9.16
C ALA A 297 -4.93 7.03 8.37
N ILE A 298 -5.31 8.27 8.69
CA ILE A 298 -6.33 9.03 7.96
C ILE A 298 -5.95 9.18 6.47
N SER A 299 -4.70 9.51 6.17
CA SER A 299 -4.21 9.63 4.80
C SER A 299 -4.21 8.30 4.05
N ALA A 300 -3.83 7.20 4.70
CA ALA A 300 -3.85 5.87 4.10
C ALA A 300 -5.29 5.47 3.75
N ILE A 301 -6.23 5.53 4.69
CA ILE A 301 -7.66 5.27 4.47
C ILE A 301 -8.21 6.10 3.29
N ASN A 302 -7.85 7.38 3.24
CA ASN A 302 -8.29 8.29 2.18
C ASN A 302 -7.76 7.85 0.80
N SER A 303 -6.48 7.47 0.73
CA SER A 303 -5.83 7.00 -0.50
C SER A 303 -6.37 5.65 -0.98
N ASP A 304 -6.67 4.72 -0.07
CA ASP A 304 -7.20 3.39 -0.39
C ASP A 304 -8.60 3.48 -1.01
N ILE A 305 -9.47 4.30 -0.42
CA ILE A 305 -10.81 4.55 -0.96
C ILE A 305 -10.71 5.19 -2.36
N PHE A 306 -9.77 6.12 -2.55
CA PHE A 306 -9.51 6.73 -3.84
C PHE A 306 -9.05 5.70 -4.87
N GLY A 307 -8.03 4.88 -4.54
CA GLY A 307 -7.45 3.88 -5.42
C GLY A 307 -8.46 2.81 -5.85
N ALA A 308 -9.17 2.21 -4.89
CA ALA A 308 -10.24 1.25 -5.16
C ALA A 308 -11.34 1.84 -6.04
N GLY A 309 -11.75 3.08 -5.75
CA GLY A 309 -12.80 3.76 -6.50
C GLY A 309 -12.45 3.93 -7.98
N ARG A 310 -11.21 4.30 -8.30
CA ARG A 310 -10.73 4.47 -9.68
C ARG A 310 -10.57 3.14 -10.40
N MET A 311 -10.08 2.12 -9.73
CA MET A 311 -9.98 0.79 -10.30
C MET A 311 -11.36 0.24 -10.67
N LEU A 312 -12.31 0.24 -9.74
CA LEU A 312 -13.67 -0.25 -9.97
C LEU A 312 -14.41 0.57 -11.05
N TYR A 313 -14.19 1.88 -11.09
CA TYR A 313 -14.70 2.73 -12.17
C TYR A 313 -14.14 2.31 -13.53
N GLY A 314 -12.82 2.12 -13.65
CA GLY A 314 -12.17 1.67 -14.88
C GLY A 314 -12.69 0.30 -15.33
N MET A 315 -12.85 -0.64 -14.40
CA MET A 315 -13.41 -1.97 -14.69
C MET A 315 -14.88 -1.90 -15.15
N ALA A 316 -15.70 -1.02 -14.55
CA ALA A 316 -17.08 -0.85 -14.98
C ALA A 316 -17.18 -0.30 -16.41
N ARG A 317 -16.24 0.59 -16.79
CA ARG A 317 -16.13 1.11 -18.16
C ARG A 317 -15.73 0.02 -19.17
N GLN A 318 -15.03 -1.01 -18.73
CA GLN A 318 -14.63 -2.16 -19.53
C GLN A 318 -15.66 -3.32 -19.48
N GLY A 319 -16.80 -3.15 -18.82
CA GLY A 319 -17.82 -4.20 -18.65
C GLY A 319 -17.42 -5.31 -17.67
N GLN A 320 -16.36 -5.11 -16.88
CA GLN A 320 -15.82 -6.08 -15.92
C GLN A 320 -16.33 -5.85 -14.47
N ALA A 321 -17.11 -4.80 -14.25
CA ALA A 321 -17.77 -4.49 -12.97
C ALA A 321 -19.19 -3.98 -13.23
N PRO A 322 -20.06 -3.92 -12.19
CA PRO A 322 -21.41 -3.40 -12.32
C PRO A 322 -21.42 -1.99 -12.92
N VAL A 323 -22.32 -1.75 -13.87
CA VAL A 323 -22.45 -0.47 -14.60
C VAL A 323 -22.65 0.73 -13.64
N GLY A 324 -23.27 0.51 -12.48
CA GLY A 324 -23.42 1.53 -11.45
C GLY A 324 -22.11 2.18 -11.00
N PHE A 325 -21.00 1.45 -10.99
CA PHE A 325 -19.68 1.95 -10.60
C PHE A 325 -19.08 2.94 -11.60
N SER A 326 -19.59 2.99 -12.83
CA SER A 326 -19.23 4.02 -13.80
C SER A 326 -19.95 5.36 -13.62
N ARG A 327 -20.92 5.44 -12.68
CA ARG A 327 -21.65 6.67 -12.41
C ARG A 327 -20.81 7.63 -11.57
N VAL A 328 -20.58 8.81 -12.12
CA VAL A 328 -19.81 9.88 -11.49
C VAL A 328 -20.75 10.97 -11.01
N SER A 329 -20.54 11.49 -9.80
CA SER A 329 -21.26 12.64 -9.27
C SER A 329 -20.93 13.93 -10.07
N ARG A 330 -21.73 14.98 -9.91
CA ARG A 330 -21.43 16.32 -10.47
C ARG A 330 -20.08 16.89 -10.06
N HIS A 331 -19.48 16.34 -9.01
CA HIS A 331 -18.18 16.74 -8.48
C HIS A 331 -17.00 15.88 -8.96
N GLY A 332 -17.24 14.93 -9.87
CA GLY A 332 -16.21 14.07 -10.45
C GLY A 332 -15.84 12.83 -9.59
N VAL A 333 -16.70 12.44 -8.64
CA VAL A 333 -16.48 11.31 -7.73
C VAL A 333 -17.32 10.11 -8.14
N PRO A 334 -16.75 8.89 -8.28
CA PRO A 334 -17.51 7.66 -8.48
C PRO A 334 -18.15 7.22 -7.15
N TRP A 335 -19.26 7.86 -6.79
CA TRP A 335 -19.89 7.78 -5.47
C TRP A 335 -20.34 6.36 -5.06
N MET A 336 -20.75 5.52 -6.02
CA MET A 336 -21.16 4.15 -5.71
C MET A 336 -19.98 3.28 -5.25
N THR A 337 -18.78 3.52 -5.78
CA THR A 337 -17.57 2.80 -5.34
C THR A 337 -17.14 3.26 -3.96
N VAL A 338 -17.27 4.56 -3.64
CA VAL A 338 -17.04 5.09 -2.29
C VAL A 338 -18.03 4.49 -1.30
N LEU A 339 -19.31 4.37 -1.67
CA LEU A 339 -20.31 3.73 -0.82
C LEU A 339 -20.00 2.24 -0.57
N LEU A 340 -19.56 1.51 -1.61
CA LEU A 340 -19.12 0.11 -1.46
C LEU A 340 -17.99 0.01 -0.45
N MET A 341 -16.99 0.88 -0.55
CA MET A 341 -15.86 0.91 0.41
C MET A 341 -16.36 1.20 1.83
N ALA A 342 -17.20 2.21 2.01
CA ALA A 342 -17.75 2.57 3.31
C ALA A 342 -18.53 1.40 3.95
N VAL A 343 -19.38 0.72 3.18
CA VAL A 343 -20.12 -0.46 3.64
C VAL A 343 -19.17 -1.62 4.00
N ALA A 344 -18.14 -1.87 3.18
CA ALA A 344 -17.14 -2.89 3.49
C ALA A 344 -16.38 -2.57 4.78
N LEU A 345 -16.09 -1.30 5.05
CA LEU A 345 -15.40 -0.86 6.27
C LEU A 345 -16.25 -1.00 7.55
N LEU A 346 -17.58 -1.06 7.44
CA LEU A 346 -18.43 -1.42 8.59
C LEU A 346 -18.14 -2.85 9.09
N LEU A 347 -17.62 -3.75 8.23
CA LEU A 347 -17.10 -5.03 8.67
C LEU A 347 -15.91 -4.85 9.63
N GLY A 348 -15.04 -3.85 9.39
CA GLY A 348 -13.95 -3.50 10.29
C GLY A 348 -14.43 -3.07 11.68
N VAL A 349 -15.54 -2.34 11.75
CA VAL A 349 -16.18 -1.99 13.02
C VAL A 349 -16.60 -3.25 13.77
N ALA A 350 -17.27 -4.18 13.08
CA ALA A 350 -17.72 -5.46 13.68
C ALA A 350 -16.52 -6.32 14.12
N LEU A 351 -15.47 -6.43 13.32
CA LEU A 351 -14.27 -7.18 13.67
C LEU A 351 -13.56 -6.60 14.89
N ASN A 352 -13.43 -5.27 14.99
CA ASN A 352 -12.83 -4.62 16.16
C ASN A 352 -13.70 -4.74 17.44
N TYR A 353 -15.00 -4.96 17.28
CA TYR A 353 -15.88 -5.28 18.39
C TYR A 353 -15.73 -6.74 18.87
N LEU A 354 -15.66 -7.69 17.92
CA LEU A 354 -15.67 -9.13 18.21
C LEU A 354 -14.31 -9.69 18.61
N ILE A 355 -13.22 -9.25 17.95
CA ILE A 355 -11.85 -9.80 18.12
C ILE A 355 -10.79 -8.68 18.17
N PRO A 356 -10.78 -7.86 19.23
CA PRO A 356 -9.95 -6.64 19.24
C PRO A 356 -8.44 -6.87 19.29
N GLN A 357 -7.95 -8.05 19.75
CA GLN A 357 -6.53 -8.23 20.10
C GLN A 357 -5.63 -8.78 18.98
N SER A 358 -6.15 -9.50 17.98
CA SER A 358 -5.35 -10.16 16.93
C SER A 358 -5.71 -9.76 15.51
N VAL A 359 -6.65 -8.82 15.35
CA VAL A 359 -7.22 -8.42 14.06
C VAL A 359 -6.18 -7.86 13.10
N PHE A 360 -5.26 -7.03 13.58
CA PHE A 360 -4.32 -6.33 12.70
C PHE A 360 -3.39 -7.29 11.92
N LEU A 361 -2.74 -8.23 12.60
CA LEU A 361 -1.81 -9.16 11.95
C LEU A 361 -2.50 -10.08 10.94
N LEU A 362 -3.70 -10.56 11.27
CA LEU A 362 -4.50 -11.36 10.35
C LEU A 362 -4.87 -10.55 9.09
N ILE A 363 -5.39 -9.33 9.28
CA ILE A 363 -5.75 -8.44 8.18
C ILE A 363 -4.51 -8.09 7.34
N ALA A 364 -3.39 -7.74 7.97
CA ALA A 364 -2.16 -7.41 7.28
C ALA A 364 -1.62 -8.58 6.44
N SER A 365 -1.71 -9.82 6.92
CA SER A 365 -1.28 -10.99 6.15
C SER A 365 -2.17 -11.25 4.92
N ILE A 366 -3.49 -11.07 5.05
CA ILE A 366 -4.44 -11.18 3.93
C ILE A 366 -4.17 -10.05 2.90
N ALA A 367 -3.92 -8.83 3.37
CA ALA A 367 -3.53 -7.71 2.51
C ALA A 367 -2.24 -8.03 1.76
N THR A 368 -1.21 -8.58 2.45
CA THR A 368 0.05 -8.99 1.82
C THR A 368 -0.18 -9.98 0.67
N PHE A 369 -1.06 -10.97 0.85
CA PHE A 369 -1.40 -11.88 -0.24
C PHE A 369 -1.93 -11.13 -1.47
N ALA A 370 -2.88 -10.22 -1.25
CA ALA A 370 -3.51 -9.46 -2.33
C ALA A 370 -2.52 -8.51 -3.02
N THR A 371 -1.70 -7.79 -2.25
CA THR A 371 -0.63 -6.91 -2.74
C THR A 371 0.36 -7.67 -3.61
N VAL A 372 0.87 -8.80 -3.13
CA VAL A 372 1.84 -9.64 -3.87
C VAL A 372 1.22 -10.20 -5.14
N TRP A 373 -0.07 -10.58 -5.12
CA TRP A 373 -0.79 -10.99 -6.31
C TRP A 373 -0.84 -9.86 -7.36
N VAL A 374 -1.25 -8.66 -6.97
CA VAL A 374 -1.33 -7.50 -7.86
C VAL A 374 0.05 -7.16 -8.44
N TRP A 375 1.09 -7.14 -7.62
CA TRP A 375 2.45 -6.87 -8.05
C TRP A 375 3.00 -7.95 -9.00
N LEU A 376 2.69 -9.21 -8.75
CA LEU A 376 3.01 -10.30 -9.67
C LEU A 376 2.34 -10.11 -11.02
N MET A 377 1.05 -9.71 -11.04
CA MET A 377 0.33 -9.45 -12.29
C MET A 377 0.90 -8.23 -13.04
N ILE A 378 1.35 -7.19 -12.34
CA ILE A 378 2.06 -6.04 -12.94
C ILE A 378 3.33 -6.52 -13.66
N LEU A 379 4.17 -7.32 -12.97
CA LEU A 379 5.41 -7.85 -13.54
C LEU A 379 5.14 -8.77 -14.75
N LEU A 380 4.17 -9.67 -14.65
CA LEU A 380 3.80 -10.57 -15.74
C LEU A 380 3.20 -9.80 -16.94
N ALA A 381 2.39 -8.77 -16.70
CA ALA A 381 1.84 -7.93 -17.77
C ALA A 381 2.95 -7.17 -18.50
N GLN A 382 3.94 -6.63 -17.79
CA GLN A 382 5.11 -5.97 -18.39
C GLN A 382 5.95 -6.95 -19.24
N VAL A 383 6.18 -8.16 -18.74
CA VAL A 383 6.84 -9.22 -19.54
C VAL A 383 6.01 -9.56 -20.78
N GLY A 384 4.69 -9.68 -20.62
CA GLY A 384 3.75 -9.91 -21.73
C GLY A 384 3.79 -8.79 -22.78
N MET A 385 3.81 -7.52 -22.33
CA MET A 385 3.98 -6.36 -23.20
C MET A 385 5.27 -6.47 -24.03
N ARG A 386 6.42 -6.64 -23.36
CA ARG A 386 7.73 -6.74 -24.01
C ARG A 386 7.83 -7.88 -25.02
N ARG A 387 7.20 -9.04 -24.74
CA ARG A 387 7.18 -10.19 -25.66
C ARG A 387 6.37 -9.95 -26.93
N ARG A 388 5.40 -9.01 -26.88
CA ARG A 388 4.57 -8.63 -28.04
C ARG A 388 5.18 -7.49 -28.86
N MET A 389 6.13 -6.75 -28.29
CA MET A 389 6.81 -5.64 -28.94
C MET A 389 7.95 -6.11 -29.84
N GLY A 390 8.05 -5.52 -31.02
CA GLY A 390 9.22 -5.69 -31.87
C GLY A 390 10.45 -4.90 -31.36
N PRO A 391 11.67 -5.25 -31.81
CA PRO A 391 12.91 -4.59 -31.34
C PRO A 391 12.91 -3.08 -31.45
N ARG A 392 12.33 -2.52 -32.51
CA ARG A 392 12.21 -1.06 -32.71
C ARG A 392 11.29 -0.40 -31.69
N GLN A 393 10.20 -1.06 -31.32
CA GLN A 393 9.25 -0.56 -30.32
C GLN A 393 9.89 -0.59 -28.92
N VAL A 394 10.62 -1.64 -28.59
CA VAL A 394 11.34 -1.77 -27.33
C VAL A 394 12.41 -0.67 -27.21
N ALA A 395 13.16 -0.39 -28.28
CA ALA A 395 14.17 0.67 -28.31
C ALA A 395 13.56 2.09 -28.16
N ALA A 396 12.30 2.27 -28.56
CA ALA A 396 11.57 3.54 -28.44
C ALA A 396 10.92 3.77 -27.08
N LEU A 397 10.99 2.83 -26.13
CA LEU A 397 10.44 2.99 -24.78
C LEU A 397 11.13 4.14 -24.04
N LYS A 398 10.33 5.07 -23.54
CA LYS A 398 10.85 6.29 -22.83
C LYS A 398 11.29 6.00 -21.40
N PHE A 399 10.78 4.94 -20.78
CA PHE A 399 11.08 4.59 -19.39
C PHE A 399 11.28 3.08 -19.23
N PRO A 400 12.30 2.48 -19.88
CA PRO A 400 12.50 1.05 -19.88
C PRO A 400 12.90 0.50 -18.51
N VAL A 401 12.45 -0.73 -18.19
CA VAL A 401 12.89 -1.45 -16.98
C VAL A 401 14.38 -1.78 -17.12
N PRO A 402 15.19 -1.45 -16.09
CA PRO A 402 16.62 -1.73 -16.10
C PRO A 402 16.90 -3.23 -16.01
N LEU A 403 18.11 -3.63 -16.45
CA LEU A 403 18.61 -5.02 -16.34
C LEU A 403 17.63 -6.07 -16.89
N TRP A 404 16.91 -5.74 -17.95
CA TRP A 404 16.03 -6.69 -18.65
C TRP A 404 16.83 -7.87 -19.23
N PRO A 405 16.34 -9.13 -19.11
CA PRO A 405 15.13 -9.59 -18.44
C PRO A 405 15.34 -9.99 -16.96
N PHE A 406 16.55 -9.85 -16.43
CA PHE A 406 16.96 -10.43 -15.13
C PHE A 406 16.26 -9.78 -13.92
N ALA A 407 16.15 -8.45 -13.90
CA ALA A 407 15.57 -7.76 -12.77
C ALA A 407 14.06 -8.04 -12.62
N PRO A 408 13.21 -8.00 -13.66
CA PRO A 408 11.83 -8.45 -13.54
C PRO A 408 11.71 -9.92 -13.15
N ALA A 409 12.57 -10.80 -13.67
CA ALA A 409 12.57 -12.21 -13.31
C ALA A 409 12.88 -12.42 -11.82
N ALA A 410 13.90 -11.73 -11.29
CA ALA A 410 14.23 -11.77 -9.85
C ALA A 410 13.08 -11.25 -9.00
N ALA A 411 12.40 -10.17 -9.41
CA ALA A 411 11.22 -9.66 -8.72
C ALA A 411 10.06 -10.65 -8.74
N ILE A 412 9.80 -11.34 -9.86
CA ILE A 412 8.79 -12.40 -9.94
C ILE A 412 9.13 -13.55 -8.98
N VAL A 413 10.39 -14.00 -8.96
CA VAL A 413 10.83 -15.05 -8.02
C VAL A 413 10.64 -14.60 -6.58
N PHE A 414 10.95 -13.34 -6.25
CA PHE A 414 10.72 -12.79 -4.93
C PHE A 414 9.21 -12.78 -4.57
N MET A 415 8.32 -12.38 -5.48
CA MET A 415 6.86 -12.42 -5.23
C MET A 415 6.37 -13.86 -4.97
N LEU A 416 6.85 -14.82 -5.76
CA LEU A 416 6.53 -16.24 -5.53
C LEU A 416 7.09 -16.73 -4.20
N PHE A 417 8.29 -16.30 -3.81
CA PHE A 417 8.88 -16.60 -2.52
C PHE A 417 8.02 -16.07 -1.36
N ILE A 418 7.46 -14.86 -1.46
CA ILE A 418 6.55 -14.34 -0.42
C ILE A 418 5.30 -15.24 -0.25
N PHE A 419 4.73 -15.78 -1.32
CA PHE A 419 3.65 -16.76 -1.17
C PHE A 419 4.09 -18.02 -0.40
N VAL A 420 5.32 -18.49 -0.64
CA VAL A 420 5.88 -19.61 0.15
C VAL A 420 6.03 -19.21 1.62
N VAL A 421 6.52 -18.01 1.91
CA VAL A 421 6.65 -17.49 3.27
C VAL A 421 5.28 -17.44 3.97
N LEU A 422 4.25 -16.89 3.32
CA LEU A 422 2.90 -16.85 3.87
C LEU A 422 2.35 -18.24 4.20
N GLY A 423 2.69 -19.25 3.40
CA GLY A 423 2.27 -20.64 3.63
C GLY A 423 3.06 -21.39 4.68
N TYR A 424 4.33 -21.02 4.86
CA TYR A 424 5.23 -21.70 5.77
C TYR A 424 4.90 -21.38 7.24
N PHE A 425 4.68 -20.13 7.59
CA PHE A 425 4.40 -19.71 8.95
C PHE A 425 2.91 -19.89 9.31
N PRO A 426 2.59 -20.57 10.45
CA PRO A 426 1.20 -20.84 10.85
C PRO A 426 0.32 -19.60 10.94
N ASP A 427 0.85 -18.50 11.48
CA ASP A 427 0.10 -17.26 11.74
C ASP A 427 -0.33 -16.54 10.45
N THR A 428 0.41 -16.70 9.36
CA THR A 428 0.11 -16.08 8.06
C THR A 428 -0.57 -17.03 7.07
N ARG A 429 -0.58 -18.32 7.35
CA ARG A 429 -1.18 -19.36 6.48
C ARG A 429 -2.65 -19.13 6.13
N PRO A 430 -3.52 -18.57 7.02
CA PRO A 430 -4.89 -18.21 6.67
C PRO A 430 -5.00 -17.28 5.46
N ALA A 431 -4.01 -16.40 5.24
CA ALA A 431 -3.99 -15.50 4.10
C ALA A 431 -3.99 -16.25 2.75
N LEU A 432 -3.28 -17.37 2.65
CA LEU A 432 -3.28 -18.20 1.42
C LEU A 432 -4.64 -18.84 1.18
N TRP A 433 -5.31 -19.33 2.21
CA TRP A 433 -6.64 -19.94 2.07
C TRP A 433 -7.66 -18.90 1.64
N VAL A 434 -7.69 -17.75 2.31
CA VAL A 434 -8.57 -16.63 1.93
C VAL A 434 -8.28 -16.18 0.50
N GLY A 435 -7.00 -16.02 0.15
CA GLY A 435 -6.59 -15.61 -1.19
C GLY A 435 -6.96 -16.64 -2.27
N ALA A 436 -6.73 -17.92 -2.04
CA ALA A 436 -7.07 -18.97 -2.98
C ALA A 436 -8.59 -19.05 -3.21
N ILE A 437 -9.39 -18.98 -2.13
CA ILE A 437 -10.85 -18.93 -2.22
C ILE A 437 -11.29 -17.68 -2.99
N TRP A 438 -10.71 -16.51 -2.68
CA TRP A 438 -11.00 -15.26 -3.39
C TRP A 438 -10.76 -15.39 -4.90
N ILE A 439 -9.58 -15.86 -5.31
CA ILE A 439 -9.24 -16.03 -6.73
C ILE A 439 -10.19 -17.05 -7.39
N ALA A 440 -10.49 -18.17 -6.73
CA ALA A 440 -11.44 -19.17 -7.26
C ALA A 440 -12.84 -18.55 -7.49
N LEU A 441 -13.35 -17.77 -6.52
CA LEU A 441 -14.63 -17.07 -6.65
C LEU A 441 -14.62 -16.08 -7.81
N LEU A 442 -13.53 -15.34 -8.01
CA LEU A 442 -13.39 -14.42 -9.14
C LEU A 442 -13.37 -15.15 -10.49
N VAL A 443 -12.68 -16.27 -10.59
CA VAL A 443 -12.66 -17.08 -11.82
C VAL A 443 -14.06 -17.62 -12.15
N ILE A 444 -14.81 -18.09 -11.16
CA ILE A 444 -16.19 -18.55 -11.30
C ILE A 444 -17.09 -17.37 -11.73
N ALA A 445 -16.96 -16.22 -11.06
CA ALA A 445 -17.72 -15.02 -11.37
C ALA A 445 -17.47 -14.53 -12.81
N TYR A 446 -16.20 -14.50 -13.23
CA TYR A 446 -15.84 -14.14 -14.60
C TYR A 446 -16.51 -15.06 -15.62
N ARG A 447 -16.38 -16.36 -15.45
CA ARG A 447 -16.94 -17.37 -16.37
C ARG A 447 -18.46 -17.29 -16.46
N ARG A 448 -19.14 -16.97 -15.34
CA ARG A 448 -20.60 -17.01 -15.27
C ARG A 448 -21.27 -15.70 -15.69
N TRP A 449 -20.66 -14.56 -15.44
CA TRP A 449 -21.32 -13.27 -15.61
C TRP A 449 -20.66 -12.31 -16.60
N VAL A 450 -19.35 -12.42 -16.82
CA VAL A 450 -18.60 -11.49 -17.67
C VAL A 450 -18.40 -12.06 -19.07
N ARG A 451 -17.87 -13.27 -19.19
CA ARG A 451 -17.60 -13.94 -20.46
C ARG A 451 -18.81 -14.05 -21.38
N PRO A 452 -20.02 -14.47 -20.91
CA PRO A 452 -21.20 -14.56 -21.78
C PRO A 452 -21.60 -13.25 -22.42
N LYS A 453 -21.37 -12.10 -21.76
CA LYS A 453 -21.66 -10.79 -22.32
C LYS A 453 -20.68 -10.38 -23.43
N GLY A 454 -19.42 -10.76 -23.30
CA GLY A 454 -18.37 -10.53 -24.30
C GLY A 454 -18.64 -11.34 -25.59
N ASP A 455 -18.98 -12.61 -25.44
CA ASP A 455 -19.30 -13.49 -26.56
C ASP A 455 -20.57 -13.05 -27.33
N ALA A 456 -21.59 -12.57 -26.60
CA ALA A 456 -22.79 -12.02 -27.19
C ALA A 456 -22.54 -10.73 -27.98
N ALA A 457 -21.68 -9.83 -27.46
CA ALA A 457 -21.31 -8.59 -28.14
C ALA A 457 -20.53 -8.84 -29.44
N HIS A 458 -19.61 -9.83 -29.44
CA HIS A 458 -18.86 -10.23 -30.63
C HIS A 458 -19.74 -10.92 -31.66
N GLY A 459 -20.71 -11.73 -31.25
CA GLY A 459 -21.68 -12.36 -32.13
C GLY A 459 -22.55 -11.36 -32.89
N VAL A 460 -22.98 -10.29 -32.20
CA VAL A 460 -23.79 -9.21 -32.84
C VAL A 460 -22.96 -8.41 -33.85
N LEU A 461 -21.67 -8.11 -33.56
CA LEU A 461 -20.78 -7.39 -34.48
C LEU A 461 -20.45 -8.21 -35.75
N GLN A 462 -20.29 -9.52 -35.60
CA GLN A 462 -20.09 -10.40 -36.77
C GLN A 462 -21.36 -10.57 -37.63
N ALA A 463 -22.53 -10.56 -37.00
CA ALA A 463 -23.80 -10.62 -37.73
C ALA A 463 -24.12 -9.31 -38.48
N GLN A 464 -23.61 -8.16 -38.02
CA GLN A 464 -23.79 -6.86 -38.70
C GLN A 464 -22.73 -6.57 -39.77
N GLY A 465 -21.57 -7.26 -39.75
CA GLY A 465 -20.51 -7.10 -40.72
C GLY A 465 -20.60 -8.08 -41.93
N GLY A 466 -21.61 -8.92 -41.96
CA GLY A 466 -21.87 -9.92 -42.99
C GLY A 466 -23.01 -9.60 -43.95
N LEU A 467 -23.45 -8.32 -44.06
CA LEU A 467 -24.44 -7.83 -45.05
C LEU A 467 -23.74 -6.93 -46.08
#